data_890662821bcee725b74620ca4def0483
#
_entry.id   890662821bcee725b74620ca4def0483
#
_cell.length_a   1.000
_cell.length_b   1.000
_cell.length_c   1.000
_cell.angle_alpha   90.00
_cell.angle_beta   90.00
_cell.angle_gamma   90.00
#
_symmetry.space_group_name_H-M   'P 1'
#
loop_
_entity.id
_entity.type
_entity.pdbx_description
1 polymer ?
#
loop_
_entity_poly.entity_id
_entity_poly.type
_entity_poly.pdbx_seq_one_letter_code
_entity_poly.pdbx_strand_id
1 'polypeptide(L)'
;FEQLYRENEGFRVRTRIADGSASQQILTEEAFLAGIDLLVDGGELSGTAEAGEENASDLPESALPDSDLPAPVRAWAQRLLAQPLATDEGVTVRSAVARYGGFLWVYHSFSHVVADGFAAFNGLSRVAAIYRALSAGQPVPATRRMSLQQLLDADDAASTARDEDVAFWEASGALEQEDTSLAGRTASPSAQSVRLAFSIDTPTQQALLDAAKQHTVSWPVLATAAVGSYLARVGGYPQASFGVPQMNRMFARTLPEATRALGTASAQTGCTAVNVLPVQVAATGPIAESLHSVKEQYARNAEHPLARQEDLERTARNAQSRLFGAQINVVPFDAVLPLAAPSKDESGFPVPTARIHNISAGPVADATFTLRGMPGRGNSISFEIDMNPALYTAEELERHAARLREWLPAYAAEAQREGASLNNLGLATEAELATLRELTAPALTEHPLEYKTLLGRFRDAVAAHPQALAVLDSAPAPGEVLTPESDRAYAFDRALTYAELDERARALAAQLLDWGVRPSDAVGLRVHRGAEQYVALYALLYAGATYVPVLPDLPAERVGVMMEDAECSLLLHGPGLQPLSAEELNPQEPQRHANLPQ
;
A
#
# COMPACT_ATOMS: atom_id res chain seq x y z
N PHE A 1 35.03 18.28 -2.95
CA PHE A 1 34.76 17.22 -3.95
C PHE A 1 36.06 16.68 -4.56
N GLU A 2 36.98 17.53 -5.07
CA GLU A 2 38.24 17.08 -5.66
C GLU A 2 38.96 16.03 -4.77
N GLN A 3 39.17 16.34 -3.49
CA GLN A 3 39.79 15.42 -2.55
C GLN A 3 39.03 14.10 -2.39
N LEU A 4 37.67 14.13 -2.39
CA LEU A 4 36.86 12.92 -2.36
C LEU A 4 37.14 12.03 -3.58
N TYR A 5 37.21 12.61 -4.77
CA TYR A 5 37.43 11.87 -6.01
C TYR A 5 38.88 11.36 -6.15
N ARG A 6 39.87 12.09 -5.62
CA ARG A 6 41.24 11.58 -5.53
C ARG A 6 41.35 10.37 -4.62
N GLU A 7 40.69 10.41 -3.47
CA GLU A 7 40.71 9.35 -2.47
C GLU A 7 39.89 8.11 -2.87
N ASN A 8 38.98 8.23 -3.83
CA ASN A 8 37.96 7.21 -4.06
C ASN A 8 37.86 6.83 -5.53
N GLU A 9 38.58 5.78 -5.93
CA GLU A 9 38.61 5.28 -7.31
C GLU A 9 37.24 4.78 -7.81
N GLY A 10 36.31 4.43 -6.91
CA GLY A 10 34.97 4.00 -7.28
C GLY A 10 34.18 5.05 -8.06
N PHE A 11 34.42 6.34 -7.82
CA PHE A 11 33.83 7.42 -8.63
C PHE A 11 34.54 7.63 -9.97
N ARG A 12 35.78 7.12 -10.13
CA ARG A 12 36.63 7.31 -11.31
C ARG A 12 36.53 6.18 -12.31
N VAL A 13 35.32 5.66 -12.52
CA VAL A 13 35.06 4.52 -13.40
C VAL A 13 34.50 4.99 -14.73
N ARG A 14 35.03 4.44 -15.81
CA ARG A 14 34.44 4.53 -17.15
C ARG A 14 33.86 3.18 -17.53
N THR A 15 32.59 3.19 -17.95
CA THR A 15 31.88 1.99 -18.37
C THR A 15 31.96 1.83 -19.90
N ARG A 16 32.04 0.60 -20.39
CA ARG A 16 31.94 0.28 -21.81
C ARG A 16 31.05 -0.93 -21.99
N ILE A 17 30.18 -0.85 -22.96
CA ILE A 17 29.38 -1.97 -23.43
C ILE A 17 29.80 -2.23 -24.87
N ALA A 18 30.40 -3.37 -25.14
CA ALA A 18 30.83 -3.81 -26.46
C ALA A 18 30.54 -5.30 -26.63
N ASP A 19 29.98 -5.67 -27.78
CA ASP A 19 29.71 -7.06 -28.15
C ASP A 19 28.93 -7.87 -27.09
N GLY A 20 27.96 -7.21 -26.42
CA GLY A 20 27.16 -7.80 -25.35
C GLY A 20 27.88 -7.99 -24.01
N SER A 21 29.12 -7.54 -23.89
CA SER A 21 29.90 -7.54 -22.66
C SER A 21 30.02 -6.14 -22.07
N ALA A 22 29.82 -6.05 -20.75
CA ALA A 22 30.08 -4.82 -20.01
C ALA A 22 31.47 -4.88 -19.37
N SER A 23 32.22 -3.78 -19.46
CA SER A 23 33.52 -3.62 -18.81
C SER A 23 33.62 -2.30 -18.10
N GLN A 24 34.45 -2.26 -17.05
CA GLN A 24 34.75 -1.06 -16.29
C GLN A 24 36.25 -0.78 -16.31
N GLN A 25 36.62 0.47 -16.46
CA GLN A 25 37.99 0.93 -16.39
C GLN A 25 38.12 2.01 -15.32
N ILE A 26 39.04 1.82 -14.38
CA ILE A 26 39.39 2.84 -13.40
C ILE A 26 40.28 3.87 -14.08
N LEU A 27 39.88 5.14 -14.05
CA LEU A 27 40.66 6.25 -14.59
C LEU A 27 41.70 6.72 -13.56
N THR A 28 42.84 7.26 -14.06
CA THR A 28 43.75 7.98 -13.17
C THR A 28 43.08 9.22 -12.59
N GLU A 29 43.61 9.75 -11.49
CA GLU A 29 43.07 10.98 -10.87
C GLU A 29 43.05 12.15 -11.86
N GLU A 30 44.16 12.35 -12.58
CA GLU A 30 44.30 13.42 -13.53
C GLU A 30 43.33 13.27 -14.71
N ALA A 31 43.19 12.05 -15.26
CA ALA A 31 42.30 11.82 -16.40
C ALA A 31 40.83 12.02 -16.02
N PHE A 32 40.44 11.61 -14.81
CA PHE A 32 39.08 11.80 -14.32
C PHE A 32 38.79 13.29 -14.06
N LEU A 33 39.68 13.97 -13.33
CA LEU A 33 39.48 15.38 -12.97
C LEU A 33 39.53 16.30 -14.20
N ALA A 34 40.23 15.92 -15.24
CA ALA A 34 40.24 16.67 -16.50
C ALA A 34 38.93 16.46 -17.32
N GLY A 35 38.20 15.37 -17.07
CA GLY A 35 36.96 15.03 -17.77
C GLY A 35 35.69 15.56 -17.13
N ILE A 36 35.76 16.15 -15.95
CA ILE A 36 34.58 16.63 -15.19
C ILE A 36 34.73 18.10 -14.78
N ASP A 37 33.61 18.80 -14.74
CA ASP A 37 33.50 20.06 -14.03
C ASP A 37 33.29 19.79 -12.53
N LEU A 38 34.31 20.05 -11.72
CA LEU A 38 34.28 19.75 -10.27
C LEU A 38 33.13 20.43 -9.55
N LEU A 39 32.80 21.67 -9.97
CA LEU A 39 31.67 22.42 -9.41
C LEU A 39 31.23 23.50 -10.41
N VAL A 40 30.07 23.32 -10.99
CA VAL A 40 29.47 24.31 -11.90
C VAL A 40 28.81 25.43 -11.09
N ASP A 41 29.19 26.69 -11.31
CA ASP A 41 28.51 27.82 -10.66
C ASP A 41 27.20 28.15 -11.40
N GLY A 42 26.09 27.91 -10.76
CA GLY A 42 24.74 28.24 -11.23
C GLY A 42 24.31 29.68 -10.94
N GLY A 43 25.16 30.45 -10.26
CA GLY A 43 24.89 31.86 -9.93
C GLY A 43 23.76 32.05 -8.90
N GLU A 44 23.14 33.22 -8.95
CA GLU A 44 21.97 33.57 -8.17
C GLU A 44 20.72 33.10 -8.89
N LEU A 45 19.90 32.27 -8.24
CA LEU A 45 18.64 31.79 -8.83
C LEU A 45 17.59 32.91 -8.73
N SER A 46 17.08 33.36 -9.88
CA SER A 46 16.00 34.34 -9.94
C SER A 46 14.65 33.63 -9.89
N GLY A 47 13.75 34.08 -9.02
CA GLY A 47 12.36 33.67 -8.96
C GLY A 47 11.59 34.67 -8.13
N THR A 48 10.54 35.27 -8.69
CA THR A 48 9.55 36.00 -7.89
C THR A 48 8.84 35.00 -7.03
N ALA A 49 8.94 35.11 -5.69
CA ALA A 49 8.06 34.45 -4.76
C ALA A 49 6.63 34.94 -5.04
N GLU A 50 5.80 34.11 -5.67
CA GLU A 50 4.37 34.37 -5.66
C GLU A 50 3.85 34.13 -4.24
N ALA A 51 3.42 35.23 -3.62
CA ALA A 51 2.55 35.39 -2.46
C ALA A 51 2.86 34.54 -1.22
N GLY A 52 3.61 35.11 -0.33
CA GLY A 52 3.86 34.70 1.04
C GLY A 52 5.25 35.13 1.47
N GLU A 53 5.51 36.46 1.40
CA GLU A 53 6.75 37.07 1.91
C GLU A 53 6.81 36.96 3.45
N GLU A 54 7.20 35.81 3.94
CA GLU A 54 8.02 35.76 5.13
C GLU A 54 9.47 35.73 4.67
N ASN A 55 10.21 36.77 5.01
CA ASN A 55 11.64 36.86 4.73
C ASN A 55 12.34 35.61 5.25
N ALA A 56 13.00 34.86 4.39
CA ALA A 56 13.72 33.61 4.74
C ALA A 56 14.81 33.84 5.81
N SER A 57 15.15 35.09 6.12
CA SER A 57 16.05 35.49 7.22
C SER A 57 15.42 35.41 8.60
N ASP A 58 14.09 35.37 8.71
CA ASP A 58 13.36 35.42 9.99
C ASP A 58 12.74 34.05 10.38
N LEU A 59 12.87 33.04 9.51
CA LEU A 59 12.45 31.70 9.83
C LEU A 59 13.48 31.03 10.75
N PRO A 60 13.06 30.54 11.94
CA PRO A 60 13.96 29.71 12.76
C PRO A 60 14.42 28.52 11.93
N GLU A 61 15.66 28.08 12.14
CA GLU A 61 16.32 26.95 11.43
C GLU A 61 15.50 25.65 11.41
N SER A 62 14.49 25.54 12.28
CA SER A 62 13.52 24.45 12.39
C SER A 62 12.28 24.61 11.51
N ALA A 63 12.10 25.73 10.80
CA ALA A 63 10.83 26.07 10.15
C ALA A 63 10.77 25.84 8.63
N LEU A 64 11.84 25.35 7.99
CA LEU A 64 11.72 24.82 6.63
C LEU A 64 11.15 23.41 6.72
N PRO A 65 9.92 23.17 6.20
CA PRO A 65 9.41 21.81 6.12
C PRO A 65 10.42 20.94 5.36
N ASP A 66 10.74 19.76 5.90
CA ASP A 66 11.73 18.85 5.33
C ASP A 66 11.41 18.38 3.89
N SER A 67 10.22 18.66 3.41
CA SER A 67 9.71 18.18 2.12
C SER A 67 9.78 19.21 0.97
N ASP A 68 9.94 20.52 1.24
CA ASP A 68 9.76 21.51 0.18
C ASP A 68 11.03 22.31 -0.11
N LEU A 69 11.76 21.82 -1.12
CA LEU A 69 12.75 22.66 -1.80
C LEU A 69 12.03 23.89 -2.40
N PRO A 70 12.59 25.11 -2.24
CA PRO A 70 12.08 26.29 -2.92
C PRO A 70 11.93 26.04 -4.41
N ALA A 71 10.84 26.52 -5.02
CA ALA A 71 10.53 26.24 -6.42
C ALA A 71 11.67 26.56 -7.39
N PRO A 72 12.43 27.69 -7.27
CA PRO A 72 13.59 27.95 -8.12
C PRO A 72 14.72 26.95 -7.93
N VAL A 73 14.97 26.50 -6.69
CA VAL A 73 16.00 25.51 -6.39
C VAL A 73 15.60 24.14 -6.95
N ARG A 74 14.35 23.76 -6.78
CA ARG A 74 13.80 22.51 -7.35
C ARG A 74 13.91 22.50 -8.87
N ALA A 75 13.48 23.55 -9.54
CA ALA A 75 13.56 23.67 -10.99
C ALA A 75 15.01 23.65 -11.50
N TRP A 76 15.93 24.29 -10.79
CA TRP A 76 17.36 24.23 -11.12
C TRP A 76 17.92 22.81 -10.98
N ALA A 77 17.65 22.13 -9.86
CA ALA A 77 18.11 20.78 -9.61
C ALA A 77 17.53 19.77 -10.61
N GLN A 78 16.25 19.91 -10.97
CA GLN A 78 15.59 19.06 -11.98
C GLN A 78 16.21 19.24 -13.38
N ARG A 79 16.58 20.46 -13.78
CA ARG A 79 17.28 20.69 -15.05
C ARG A 79 18.64 19.99 -15.09
N LEU A 80 19.37 19.95 -13.97
CA LEU A 80 20.64 19.24 -13.87
C LEU A 80 20.44 17.73 -13.88
N LEU A 81 19.42 17.25 -13.19
CA LEU A 81 19.07 15.83 -13.13
C LEU A 81 18.64 15.26 -14.49
N ALA A 82 17.94 16.07 -15.28
CA ALA A 82 17.49 15.67 -16.62
C ALA A 82 18.64 15.48 -17.63
N GLN A 83 19.85 15.97 -17.33
CA GLN A 83 21.02 15.78 -18.18
C GLN A 83 21.70 14.45 -17.85
N PRO A 84 21.81 13.50 -18.78
CA PRO A 84 22.45 12.23 -18.51
C PRO A 84 23.92 12.39 -18.14
N LEU A 85 24.45 11.44 -17.39
CA LEU A 85 25.88 11.31 -17.11
C LEU A 85 26.49 10.40 -18.19
N ALA A 86 27.50 10.89 -18.91
CA ALA A 86 28.20 10.14 -19.96
C ALA A 86 29.21 9.16 -19.32
N THR A 87 28.69 8.06 -18.75
CA THR A 87 29.52 7.09 -18.02
C THR A 87 30.50 6.34 -18.92
N ASP A 88 30.21 6.24 -20.21
CA ASP A 88 31.08 5.71 -21.25
C ASP A 88 32.26 6.65 -21.60
N GLU A 89 32.15 7.92 -21.29
CA GLU A 89 33.24 8.90 -21.35
C GLU A 89 33.96 9.05 -20.01
N GLY A 90 33.42 8.45 -18.93
CA GLY A 90 33.97 8.52 -17.58
C GLY A 90 33.36 9.61 -16.72
N VAL A 91 32.29 10.26 -17.18
CA VAL A 91 31.53 11.24 -16.38
C VAL A 91 30.52 10.49 -15.51
N THR A 92 30.89 10.19 -14.29
CA THR A 92 30.06 9.42 -13.35
C THR A 92 29.40 10.26 -12.28
N VAL A 93 29.79 11.53 -12.17
CA VAL A 93 29.32 12.49 -11.17
C VAL A 93 29.08 13.86 -11.79
N ARG A 94 28.19 14.63 -11.18
CA ARG A 94 28.00 16.05 -11.49
C ARG A 94 27.75 16.82 -10.20
N SER A 95 28.47 17.94 -10.03
CA SER A 95 28.29 18.83 -8.89
C SER A 95 28.08 20.25 -9.39
N ALA A 96 27.14 20.96 -8.78
CA ALA A 96 26.89 22.36 -9.09
C ALA A 96 26.51 23.12 -7.80
N VAL A 97 26.66 24.43 -7.81
CA VAL A 97 26.34 25.31 -6.70
C VAL A 97 25.49 26.46 -7.18
N ALA A 98 24.51 26.86 -6.37
CA ALA A 98 23.73 28.08 -6.65
C ALA A 98 23.38 28.77 -5.34
N ARG A 99 23.00 30.06 -5.41
CA ARG A 99 22.54 30.84 -4.25
C ARG A 99 21.05 31.13 -4.39
N TYR A 100 20.32 30.98 -3.31
CA TYR A 100 18.91 31.35 -3.24
C TYR A 100 18.47 31.53 -1.79
N GLY A 101 17.75 32.61 -1.48
CA GLY A 101 17.15 32.84 -0.16
C GLY A 101 18.19 32.93 0.98
N GLY A 102 19.40 33.48 0.70
CA GLY A 102 20.48 33.53 1.69
C GLY A 102 21.25 32.24 1.93
N PHE A 103 20.84 31.14 1.27
CA PHE A 103 21.49 29.83 1.39
C PHE A 103 22.35 29.51 0.18
N LEU A 104 23.37 28.70 0.42
CA LEU A 104 24.17 28.06 -0.62
C LEU A 104 23.59 26.65 -0.87
N TRP A 105 23.12 26.43 -2.09
CA TRP A 105 22.57 25.14 -2.54
C TRP A 105 23.64 24.40 -3.33
N VAL A 106 23.90 23.16 -2.92
CA VAL A 106 24.85 22.29 -3.60
C VAL A 106 24.08 21.12 -4.21
N TYR A 107 24.07 21.06 -5.53
CA TYR A 107 23.59 19.90 -6.27
C TYR A 107 24.72 18.89 -6.41
N HIS A 108 24.41 17.63 -6.16
CA HIS A 108 25.33 16.53 -6.40
C HIS A 108 24.55 15.32 -6.92
N SER A 109 24.94 14.81 -8.08
CA SER A 109 24.44 13.56 -8.63
C SER A 109 25.57 12.61 -8.99
N PHE A 110 25.27 11.33 -8.98
CA PHE A 110 26.19 10.27 -9.35
C PHE A 110 25.42 9.18 -10.09
N SER A 111 26.12 8.47 -10.96
CA SER A 111 25.56 7.27 -11.58
C SER A 111 25.45 6.15 -10.57
N HIS A 112 24.33 5.42 -10.57
CA HIS A 112 24.14 4.26 -9.69
C HIS A 112 25.09 3.11 -9.98
N VAL A 113 25.77 3.11 -11.15
CA VAL A 113 26.86 2.19 -11.49
C VAL A 113 28.04 2.32 -10.52
N VAL A 114 28.30 3.51 -9.99
CA VAL A 114 29.49 3.81 -9.16
C VAL A 114 29.19 4.05 -7.70
N ALA A 115 27.93 4.25 -7.33
CA ALA A 115 27.57 4.51 -5.94
C ALA A 115 26.11 4.11 -5.67
N ASP A 116 25.89 3.49 -4.52
CA ASP A 116 24.57 3.36 -3.91
C ASP A 116 24.28 4.48 -2.90
N GLY A 117 23.08 4.50 -2.32
CA GLY A 117 22.69 5.52 -1.34
C GLY A 117 23.63 5.63 -0.14
N PHE A 118 24.22 4.52 0.28
CA PHE A 118 25.17 4.51 1.40
C PHE A 118 26.55 5.09 1.01
N ALA A 119 27.05 4.76 -0.19
CA ALA A 119 28.27 5.36 -0.75
C ALA A 119 28.11 6.86 -0.93
N ALA A 120 26.93 7.30 -1.41
CA ALA A 120 26.61 8.71 -1.55
C ALA A 120 26.63 9.44 -0.21
N PHE A 121 25.95 8.90 0.79
CA PHE A 121 25.93 9.48 2.13
C PHE A 121 27.34 9.57 2.75
N ASN A 122 28.13 8.50 2.65
CA ASN A 122 29.52 8.50 3.14
C ASN A 122 30.40 9.48 2.35
N GLY A 123 30.18 9.61 1.04
CA GLY A 123 30.86 10.59 0.20
C GLY A 123 30.57 12.02 0.65
N LEU A 124 29.29 12.39 0.83
CA LEU A 124 28.89 13.70 1.33
C LEU A 124 29.38 13.95 2.76
N SER A 125 29.32 12.96 3.64
CA SER A 125 29.89 13.04 5.00
C SER A 125 31.39 13.28 4.97
N ARG A 126 32.08 12.67 4.00
CA ARG A 126 33.52 12.92 3.79
C ARG A 126 33.78 14.32 3.28
N VAL A 127 32.99 14.82 2.33
CA VAL A 127 33.07 16.21 1.85
C VAL A 127 32.91 17.19 3.02
N ALA A 128 31.92 16.98 3.88
CA ALA A 128 31.72 17.78 5.08
C ALA A 128 32.93 17.75 6.03
N ALA A 129 33.55 16.56 6.23
CA ALA A 129 34.75 16.40 7.05
C ALA A 129 35.97 17.12 6.45
N ILE A 130 36.15 17.03 5.12
CA ILE A 130 37.19 17.75 4.37
C ILE A 130 36.98 19.26 4.51
N TYR A 131 35.75 19.73 4.28
CA TYR A 131 35.40 21.14 4.40
C TYR A 131 35.71 21.69 5.80
N ARG A 132 35.31 20.98 6.85
CA ARG A 132 35.62 21.36 8.25
C ARG A 132 37.13 21.52 8.51
N ALA A 133 37.92 20.54 8.04
CA ALA A 133 39.36 20.56 8.24
C ALA A 133 39.99 21.77 7.51
N LEU A 134 39.65 21.97 6.24
CA LEU A 134 40.18 23.06 5.44
C LEU A 134 39.75 24.44 5.95
N SER A 135 38.49 24.60 6.35
CA SER A 135 37.96 25.85 6.93
C SER A 135 38.62 26.20 8.26
N ALA A 136 39.07 25.21 9.02
CA ALA A 136 39.80 25.39 10.27
C ALA A 136 41.32 25.49 10.09
N GLY A 137 41.84 25.48 8.85
CA GLY A 137 43.28 25.46 8.58
C GLY A 137 43.99 24.20 9.07
N GLN A 138 43.26 23.10 9.21
CA GLN A 138 43.78 21.84 9.71
C GLN A 138 44.02 20.82 8.59
N PRO A 139 44.93 19.87 8.75
CA PRO A 139 45.12 18.80 7.79
C PRO A 139 43.86 17.93 7.68
N VAL A 140 43.55 17.55 6.44
CA VAL A 140 42.42 16.65 6.17
C VAL A 140 42.65 15.31 6.85
N PRO A 141 41.70 14.80 7.67
CA PRO A 141 41.86 13.52 8.34
C PRO A 141 42.04 12.37 7.35
N ALA A 142 42.99 11.48 7.61
CA ALA A 142 43.20 10.29 6.80
C ALA A 142 41.96 9.36 6.86
N THR A 143 41.68 8.67 5.77
CA THR A 143 40.63 7.63 5.72
C THR A 143 41.22 6.29 5.29
N ARG A 144 40.64 5.20 5.80
CA ARG A 144 40.92 3.86 5.30
C ARG A 144 39.84 3.46 4.33
N ARG A 145 40.23 3.08 3.11
CA ARG A 145 39.34 2.56 2.07
C ARG A 145 39.93 1.32 1.45
N MET A 146 39.06 0.42 0.96
CA MET A 146 39.47 -0.65 0.09
C MET A 146 39.59 -0.12 -1.34
N SER A 147 40.55 -0.62 -2.11
CA SER A 147 40.55 -0.42 -3.56
C SER A 147 39.38 -1.19 -4.20
N LEU A 148 38.97 -0.81 -5.41
CA LEU A 148 38.00 -1.61 -6.15
C LEU A 148 38.51 -3.01 -6.45
N GLN A 149 39.83 -3.17 -6.70
CA GLN A 149 40.43 -4.49 -6.89
C GLN A 149 40.27 -5.37 -5.65
N GLN A 150 40.53 -4.82 -4.45
CA GLN A 150 40.32 -5.56 -3.20
C GLN A 150 38.85 -5.96 -2.98
N LEU A 151 37.90 -5.12 -3.44
CA LEU A 151 36.48 -5.46 -3.37
C LEU A 151 36.14 -6.58 -4.35
N LEU A 152 36.67 -6.54 -5.57
CA LEU A 152 36.47 -7.59 -6.58
C LEU A 152 37.10 -8.91 -6.12
N ASP A 153 38.33 -8.88 -5.58
CA ASP A 153 39.00 -10.07 -5.06
C ASP A 153 38.18 -10.70 -3.90
N ALA A 154 37.55 -9.85 -3.07
CA ALA A 154 36.68 -10.31 -1.98
C ALA A 154 35.36 -10.90 -2.52
N ASP A 155 34.78 -10.32 -3.57
CA ASP A 155 33.58 -10.81 -4.22
C ASP A 155 33.83 -12.15 -4.95
N ASP A 156 34.97 -12.29 -5.62
CA ASP A 156 35.40 -13.54 -6.25
C ASP A 156 35.64 -14.64 -5.22
N ALA A 157 36.28 -14.31 -4.11
CA ALA A 157 36.50 -15.25 -3.00
C ALA A 157 35.18 -15.72 -2.33
N ALA A 158 34.11 -14.93 -2.46
CA ALA A 158 32.79 -15.26 -1.95
C ALA A 158 31.92 -16.07 -2.94
N SER A 159 32.43 -16.44 -4.11
CA SER A 159 31.64 -17.09 -5.18
C SER A 159 30.95 -18.39 -4.70
N THR A 160 31.66 -19.27 -4.00
CA THR A 160 31.07 -20.53 -3.49
C THR A 160 29.93 -20.25 -2.49
N ALA A 161 30.13 -19.30 -1.57
CA ALA A 161 29.09 -18.92 -0.61
C ALA A 161 27.91 -18.24 -1.30
N ARG A 162 28.13 -17.57 -2.43
CA ARG A 162 27.06 -17.02 -3.26
C ARG A 162 26.21 -18.11 -3.90
N ASP A 163 26.85 -19.15 -4.44
CA ASP A 163 26.14 -20.30 -5.01
C ASP A 163 25.31 -21.04 -3.96
N GLU A 164 25.83 -21.17 -2.74
CA GLU A 164 25.08 -21.71 -1.58
C GLU A 164 23.87 -20.83 -1.23
N ASP A 165 24.03 -19.52 -1.21
CA ASP A 165 22.94 -18.58 -0.97
C ASP A 165 21.87 -18.63 -2.07
N VAL A 166 22.27 -18.72 -3.34
CA VAL A 166 21.33 -18.89 -4.47
C VAL A 166 20.53 -20.17 -4.30
N ALA A 167 21.19 -21.29 -4.01
CA ALA A 167 20.52 -22.57 -3.77
C ALA A 167 19.55 -22.54 -2.57
N PHE A 168 19.93 -21.82 -1.51
CA PHE A 168 19.03 -21.58 -0.38
C PHE A 168 17.77 -20.83 -0.80
N TRP A 169 17.91 -19.75 -1.55
CA TRP A 169 16.77 -18.95 -2.01
C TRP A 169 15.84 -19.74 -2.94
N GLU A 170 16.41 -20.55 -3.84
CA GLU A 170 15.65 -21.47 -4.71
C GLU A 170 14.82 -22.48 -3.89
N ALA A 171 15.42 -23.05 -2.85
CA ALA A 171 14.75 -24.04 -2.00
C ALA A 171 13.71 -23.41 -1.03
N SER A 172 13.79 -22.12 -0.77
CA SER A 172 12.97 -21.43 0.24
C SER A 172 11.51 -21.21 -0.19
N GLY A 173 11.17 -21.38 -1.47
CA GLY A 173 9.86 -21.04 -2.05
C GLY A 173 9.58 -19.53 -2.14
N ALA A 174 10.53 -18.68 -1.73
CA ALA A 174 10.36 -17.22 -1.77
C ALA A 174 10.35 -16.65 -3.20
N LEU A 175 10.83 -17.42 -4.18
CA LEU A 175 10.88 -17.06 -5.60
C LEU A 175 9.63 -17.50 -6.38
N GLU A 176 8.70 -18.21 -5.77
CA GLU A 176 7.49 -18.75 -6.42
C GLU A 176 6.28 -17.80 -6.30
N GLN A 177 6.49 -16.62 -5.74
CA GLN A 177 5.43 -15.64 -5.48
C GLN A 177 4.99 -14.91 -6.75
N GLU A 178 3.71 -14.57 -6.81
CA GLU A 178 3.18 -13.70 -7.87
C GLU A 178 3.74 -12.27 -7.75
N ASP A 179 3.89 -11.60 -8.90
CA ASP A 179 4.26 -10.17 -8.94
C ASP A 179 3.18 -9.33 -8.24
N THR A 180 3.57 -8.65 -7.17
CA THR A 180 2.68 -7.84 -6.33
C THR A 180 2.70 -6.37 -6.73
N SER A 181 2.66 -6.08 -8.03
CA SER A 181 2.48 -4.71 -8.52
C SER A 181 1.09 -4.16 -8.16
N LEU A 182 1.04 -2.95 -7.60
CA LEU A 182 -0.23 -2.26 -7.35
C LEU A 182 -0.96 -1.89 -8.65
N ALA A 183 -0.24 -1.77 -9.77
CA ALA A 183 -0.81 -1.49 -11.07
C ALA A 183 -1.43 -2.72 -11.74
N GLY A 184 -1.20 -3.95 -11.23
CA GLY A 184 -1.63 -5.20 -11.85
C GLY A 184 -1.02 -5.46 -13.24
N ARG A 185 0.06 -4.75 -13.58
CA ARG A 185 0.78 -4.83 -14.86
C ARG A 185 2.24 -4.44 -14.68
N THR A 186 3.08 -4.77 -15.65
CA THR A 186 4.51 -4.46 -15.66
C THR A 186 4.86 -3.47 -16.76
N ALA A 187 5.94 -2.72 -16.58
CA ALA A 187 6.55 -1.86 -17.58
C ALA A 187 8.07 -1.90 -17.46
N SER A 188 8.78 -1.41 -18.48
CA SER A 188 10.22 -1.22 -18.38
C SER A 188 10.56 -0.21 -17.30
N PRO A 189 11.68 -0.37 -16.57
CA PRO A 189 12.14 0.63 -15.62
C PRO A 189 12.25 2.02 -16.26
N SER A 190 11.75 3.03 -15.57
CA SER A 190 11.80 4.43 -16.03
C SER A 190 12.87 5.20 -15.26
N ALA A 191 13.68 5.97 -15.96
CA ALA A 191 14.62 6.89 -15.34
C ALA A 191 13.94 8.12 -14.70
N GLN A 192 12.69 8.38 -15.08
CA GLN A 192 11.84 9.41 -14.47
C GLN A 192 10.79 8.75 -13.58
N SER A 193 10.47 9.39 -12.47
CA SER A 193 9.37 8.96 -11.59
C SER A 193 8.36 10.07 -11.41
N VAL A 194 7.09 9.73 -11.23
CA VAL A 194 6.18 10.59 -10.49
C VAL A 194 6.55 10.47 -9.03
N ARG A 195 6.83 11.62 -8.38
CA ARG A 195 7.41 11.65 -7.04
C ARG A 195 6.62 12.56 -6.13
N LEU A 196 6.43 12.10 -4.89
CA LEU A 196 5.90 12.87 -3.78
C LEU A 196 6.71 12.55 -2.52
N ALA A 197 6.99 13.56 -1.72
CA ALA A 197 7.59 13.39 -0.41
C ALA A 197 6.79 14.16 0.63
N PHE A 198 6.74 13.65 1.85
CA PHE A 198 6.15 14.32 3.00
C PHE A 198 6.88 13.93 4.29
N SER A 199 6.82 14.79 5.29
CA SER A 199 7.38 14.51 6.60
C SER A 199 6.36 13.79 7.48
N ILE A 200 6.82 12.77 8.22
CA ILE A 200 6.03 12.15 9.28
C ILE A 200 6.14 13.05 10.51
N ASP A 201 5.03 13.44 11.10
CA ASP A 201 5.01 14.30 12.26
C ASP A 201 5.64 13.65 13.51
N THR A 202 6.12 14.47 14.43
CA THR A 202 6.82 13.99 15.63
C THR A 202 5.97 13.06 16.51
N PRO A 203 4.67 13.32 16.75
CA PRO A 203 3.80 12.38 17.49
C PRO A 203 3.73 11.01 16.83
N THR A 204 3.53 10.95 15.52
CA THR A 204 3.48 9.70 14.75
C THR A 204 4.82 8.96 14.80
N GLN A 205 5.96 9.69 14.63
CA GLN A 205 7.29 9.10 14.77
C GLN A 205 7.48 8.46 16.15
N GLN A 206 7.10 9.18 17.22
CA GLN A 206 7.23 8.64 18.58
C GLN A 206 6.35 7.42 18.79
N ALA A 207 5.10 7.44 18.32
CA ALA A 207 4.20 6.31 18.43
C ALA A 207 4.71 5.06 17.69
N LEU A 208 5.30 5.23 16.50
CA LEU A 208 5.94 4.14 15.75
C LEU A 208 7.16 3.57 16.49
N LEU A 209 7.98 4.43 17.11
CA LEU A 209 9.13 3.99 17.93
C LEU A 209 8.70 3.21 19.18
N ASP A 210 7.66 3.69 19.86
CA ASP A 210 7.12 3.04 21.04
C ASP A 210 6.52 1.67 20.68
N ALA A 211 5.83 1.56 19.56
CA ALA A 211 5.35 0.29 19.01
C ALA A 211 6.52 -0.66 18.69
N ALA A 212 7.59 -0.19 18.04
CA ALA A 212 8.77 -0.99 17.74
C ALA A 212 9.43 -1.52 19.03
N LYS A 213 9.55 -0.66 20.05
CA LYS A 213 10.09 -1.02 21.36
C LYS A 213 9.21 -2.04 22.08
N GLN A 214 7.88 -1.85 22.08
CA GLN A 214 6.92 -2.76 22.71
C GLN A 214 7.02 -4.17 22.12
N HIS A 215 7.14 -4.27 20.79
CA HIS A 215 7.26 -5.55 20.08
C HIS A 215 8.70 -6.07 19.97
N THR A 216 9.68 -5.39 20.53
CA THR A 216 11.10 -5.79 20.49
C THR A 216 11.61 -6.02 19.06
N VAL A 217 11.24 -5.09 18.16
CA VAL A 217 11.70 -5.07 16.78
C VAL A 217 12.47 -3.78 16.47
N SER A 218 13.30 -3.82 15.42
CA SER A 218 13.99 -2.62 14.94
C SER A 218 13.05 -1.71 14.15
N TRP A 219 13.40 -0.42 14.05
CA TRP A 219 12.67 0.54 13.22
C TRP A 219 12.46 0.07 11.77
N PRO A 220 13.48 -0.45 11.04
CA PRO A 220 13.25 -0.94 9.69
C PRO A 220 12.23 -2.09 9.60
N VAL A 221 12.22 -3.00 10.56
CA VAL A 221 11.26 -4.10 10.61
C VAL A 221 9.84 -3.57 10.77
N LEU A 222 9.62 -2.65 11.72
CA LEU A 222 8.30 -2.06 11.94
C LEU A 222 7.83 -1.26 10.72
N ALA A 223 8.70 -0.43 10.15
CA ALA A 223 8.38 0.37 8.98
C ALA A 223 8.02 -0.50 7.76
N THR A 224 8.78 -1.57 7.52
CA THR A 224 8.49 -2.53 6.44
C THR A 224 7.15 -3.24 6.67
N ALA A 225 6.85 -3.68 7.88
CA ALA A 225 5.58 -4.32 8.19
C ALA A 225 4.40 -3.33 8.03
N ALA A 226 4.55 -2.09 8.52
CA ALA A 226 3.49 -1.08 8.43
C ALA A 226 3.17 -0.68 6.99
N VAL A 227 4.20 -0.40 6.18
CA VAL A 227 4.01 -0.03 4.77
C VAL A 227 3.61 -1.24 3.94
N GLY A 228 4.24 -2.40 4.16
CA GLY A 228 3.95 -3.62 3.42
C GLY A 228 2.52 -4.11 3.63
N SER A 229 1.99 -4.07 4.85
CA SER A 229 0.60 -4.45 5.11
C SER A 229 -0.41 -3.49 4.46
N TYR A 230 -0.11 -2.18 4.41
CA TYR A 230 -0.90 -1.23 3.62
C TYR A 230 -0.93 -1.61 2.14
N LEU A 231 0.24 -1.83 1.54
CA LEU A 231 0.38 -2.14 0.11
C LEU A 231 -0.28 -3.49 -0.24
N ALA A 232 -0.11 -4.52 0.60
CA ALA A 232 -0.75 -5.82 0.42
C ALA A 232 -2.28 -5.69 0.42
N ARG A 233 -2.84 -4.91 1.34
CA ARG A 233 -4.29 -4.68 1.44
C ARG A 233 -4.84 -3.87 0.27
N VAL A 234 -4.14 -2.81 -0.13
CA VAL A 234 -4.56 -1.98 -1.29
C VAL A 234 -4.50 -2.79 -2.58
N GLY A 235 -3.49 -3.64 -2.74
CA GLY A 235 -3.36 -4.55 -3.89
C GLY A 235 -4.33 -5.72 -3.87
N GLY A 236 -5.05 -5.95 -2.75
CA GLY A 236 -5.98 -7.08 -2.61
C GLY A 236 -5.28 -8.43 -2.42
N TYR A 237 -4.02 -8.43 -2.01
CA TYR A 237 -3.25 -9.64 -1.76
C TYR A 237 -3.39 -10.08 -0.30
N PRO A 238 -3.62 -11.36 0.01
CA PRO A 238 -3.59 -11.83 1.40
C PRO A 238 -2.20 -11.72 2.03
N GLN A 239 -1.18 -11.87 1.20
CA GLN A 239 0.24 -11.66 1.50
C GLN A 239 0.91 -11.13 0.24
N ALA A 240 1.83 -10.17 0.38
CA ALA A 240 2.56 -9.58 -0.74
C ALA A 240 4.07 -9.63 -0.52
N SER A 241 4.82 -9.80 -1.61
CA SER A 241 6.28 -9.79 -1.63
C SER A 241 6.78 -8.42 -2.07
N PHE A 242 7.66 -7.81 -1.28
CA PHE A 242 8.26 -6.52 -1.54
C PHE A 242 9.77 -6.64 -1.61
N GLY A 243 10.40 -5.89 -2.51
CA GLY A 243 11.84 -5.75 -2.53
C GLY A 243 12.30 -4.87 -1.36
N VAL A 244 13.22 -5.39 -0.55
CA VAL A 244 13.84 -4.63 0.54
C VAL A 244 15.31 -4.48 0.26
N PRO A 245 15.78 -3.23 -0.03
CA PRO A 245 17.20 -2.97 -0.24
C PRO A 245 18.02 -3.26 1.01
N GLN A 246 19.10 -3.99 0.82
CA GLN A 246 20.06 -4.33 1.87
C GLN A 246 21.46 -3.92 1.44
N MET A 247 22.22 -3.40 2.40
CA MET A 247 23.61 -3.04 2.17
C MET A 247 24.50 -4.28 2.25
N ASN A 248 24.96 -4.77 1.12
CA ASN A 248 25.82 -5.94 1.03
C ASN A 248 27.33 -5.63 1.32
N ARG A 249 27.62 -4.49 1.96
CA ARG A 249 28.99 -4.09 2.33
C ARG A 249 29.51 -4.83 3.57
N MET A 250 28.69 -5.64 4.19
CA MET A 250 29.00 -6.40 5.39
C MET A 250 29.58 -7.77 5.10
N PHE A 251 30.22 -7.98 3.93
CA PHE A 251 31.04 -9.17 3.61
C PHE A 251 31.98 -9.60 4.73
N ALA A 252 32.26 -8.67 5.67
CA ALA A 252 33.12 -8.88 6.80
C ALA A 252 32.73 -10.02 7.75
N ARG A 253 31.47 -10.52 7.69
CA ARG A 253 31.04 -11.63 8.57
C ARG A 253 31.41 -13.00 8.01
N THR A 254 31.47 -13.13 6.69
CA THR A 254 31.79 -14.38 5.98
C THR A 254 33.26 -14.45 5.54
N LEU A 255 33.99 -13.33 5.56
CA LEU A 255 35.37 -13.26 5.12
C LEU A 255 36.36 -13.72 6.23
N PRO A 256 37.53 -14.27 5.85
CA PRO A 256 38.61 -14.60 6.80
C PRO A 256 38.95 -13.41 7.70
N GLU A 257 39.46 -13.69 8.90
CA GLU A 257 39.76 -12.68 9.96
C GLU A 257 40.61 -11.51 9.46
N ALA A 258 41.55 -11.76 8.55
CA ALA A 258 42.36 -10.72 7.91
C ALA A 258 41.54 -9.72 7.09
N THR A 259 40.40 -10.14 6.54
CA THR A 259 39.50 -9.29 5.72
C THR A 259 38.42 -8.61 6.56
N ARG A 260 38.10 -9.13 7.76
CA ARG A 260 37.18 -8.49 8.71
C ARG A 260 37.69 -7.11 9.18
N ALA A 261 39.00 -6.95 9.29
CA ALA A 261 39.63 -5.66 9.61
C ALA A 261 39.37 -4.59 8.50
N LEU A 262 38.98 -5.02 7.29
CA LEU A 262 38.66 -4.17 6.16
C LEU A 262 37.15 -3.79 6.12
N GLY A 263 36.31 -4.39 6.97
CA GLY A 263 34.86 -4.18 6.95
C GLY A 263 34.43 -2.72 7.08
N THR A 264 35.12 -1.94 7.95
CA THR A 264 34.90 -0.49 8.05
C THR A 264 35.49 0.27 6.85
N ALA A 265 36.53 -0.23 6.22
CA ALA A 265 37.14 0.35 5.03
C ALA A 265 36.28 0.13 3.79
N SER A 266 35.65 -1.03 3.64
CA SER A 266 34.69 -1.32 2.56
C SER A 266 33.48 -0.38 2.63
N ALA A 267 33.01 -0.06 3.83
CA ALA A 267 31.91 0.86 4.04
C ALA A 267 32.21 2.29 3.54
N GLN A 268 33.47 2.70 3.47
CA GLN A 268 33.89 4.03 3.01
C GLN A 268 34.24 4.09 1.53
N THR A 269 34.29 2.95 0.84
CA THR A 269 34.63 2.90 -0.59
C THR A 269 33.37 3.20 -1.43
N GLY A 270 33.52 4.11 -2.40
CA GLY A 270 32.46 4.37 -3.39
C GLY A 270 32.30 3.15 -4.29
N CYS A 271 31.18 2.50 -4.19
CA CYS A 271 30.76 1.42 -5.09
C CYS A 271 29.25 1.19 -4.90
N THR A 272 28.65 0.52 -5.84
CA THR A 272 27.31 -0.04 -5.69
C THR A 272 27.43 -1.43 -5.09
N ALA A 273 26.90 -1.60 -3.89
CA ALA A 273 26.88 -2.87 -3.18
C ALA A 273 25.51 -3.15 -2.53
N VAL A 274 24.48 -2.41 -2.95
CA VAL A 274 23.11 -2.68 -2.56
C VAL A 274 22.61 -3.93 -3.25
N ASN A 275 21.94 -4.80 -2.51
CA ASN A 275 21.19 -5.92 -3.01
C ASN A 275 19.72 -5.76 -2.61
N VAL A 276 18.78 -6.25 -3.39
CA VAL A 276 17.36 -6.18 -3.07
C VAL A 276 16.83 -7.60 -2.92
N LEU A 277 16.40 -7.93 -1.72
CA LEU A 277 15.89 -9.25 -1.39
C LEU A 277 14.40 -9.20 -1.04
N PRO A 278 13.64 -10.25 -1.35
CA PRO A 278 12.21 -10.28 -1.09
C PRO A 278 11.90 -10.39 0.41
N VAL A 279 10.88 -9.65 0.84
CA VAL A 279 10.25 -9.75 2.16
C VAL A 279 8.74 -9.80 1.97
N GLN A 280 8.13 -10.83 2.55
CA GLN A 280 6.68 -11.03 2.48
C GLN A 280 6.00 -10.41 3.68
N VAL A 281 4.91 -9.68 3.44
CA VAL A 281 4.11 -9.03 4.48
C VAL A 281 2.65 -9.41 4.34
N ALA A 282 2.03 -9.83 5.44
CA ALA A 282 0.62 -10.18 5.50
C ALA A 282 -0.27 -8.93 5.46
N ALA A 283 -1.43 -9.06 4.81
CA ALA A 283 -2.47 -8.02 4.73
C ALA A 283 -3.40 -8.00 5.96
N THR A 284 -3.52 -9.11 6.66
CA THR A 284 -4.49 -9.34 7.73
C THR A 284 -3.85 -10.10 8.89
N GLY A 285 -4.57 -10.21 10.02
CA GLY A 285 -4.12 -10.97 11.18
C GLY A 285 -3.45 -10.13 12.27
N PRO A 286 -2.91 -10.79 13.32
CA PRO A 286 -2.27 -10.12 14.44
C PRO A 286 -1.02 -9.32 14.02
N ILE A 287 -0.90 -8.08 14.48
CA ILE A 287 0.28 -7.23 14.16
C ILE A 287 1.56 -7.86 14.72
N ALA A 288 1.51 -8.47 15.90
CA ALA A 288 2.68 -9.11 16.51
C ALA A 288 3.24 -10.25 15.64
N GLU A 289 2.38 -11.06 15.01
CA GLU A 289 2.79 -12.13 14.10
C GLU A 289 3.41 -11.57 12.82
N SER A 290 2.81 -10.52 12.24
CA SER A 290 3.36 -9.83 11.08
C SER A 290 4.75 -9.26 11.36
N LEU A 291 4.93 -8.59 12.49
CA LEU A 291 6.23 -8.05 12.91
C LEU A 291 7.28 -9.15 13.16
N HIS A 292 6.86 -10.25 13.77
CA HIS A 292 7.74 -11.40 14.01
C HIS A 292 8.20 -12.02 12.69
N SER A 293 7.28 -12.26 11.77
CA SER A 293 7.57 -12.78 10.43
C SER A 293 8.54 -11.88 9.65
N VAL A 294 8.30 -10.57 9.64
CA VAL A 294 9.22 -9.63 8.97
C VAL A 294 10.61 -9.65 9.64
N LYS A 295 10.68 -9.71 10.97
CA LYS A 295 11.95 -9.80 11.72
C LYS A 295 12.75 -11.05 11.35
N GLU A 296 12.10 -12.21 11.28
CA GLU A 296 12.73 -13.47 10.88
C GLU A 296 13.24 -13.40 9.43
N GLN A 297 12.46 -12.80 8.52
CA GLN A 297 12.87 -12.61 7.15
C GLN A 297 14.08 -11.67 7.02
N TYR A 298 14.15 -10.59 7.82
CA TYR A 298 15.34 -9.74 7.89
C TYR A 298 16.57 -10.50 8.39
N ALA A 299 16.40 -11.37 9.39
CA ALA A 299 17.49 -12.23 9.88
C ALA A 299 17.97 -13.20 8.80
N ARG A 300 17.04 -13.90 8.14
CA ARG A 300 17.31 -14.79 6.99
C ARG A 300 18.06 -14.07 5.86
N ASN A 301 17.58 -12.88 5.49
CA ASN A 301 18.22 -12.09 4.44
C ASN A 301 19.65 -11.67 4.82
N ALA A 302 19.90 -11.43 6.13
CA ALA A 302 21.22 -11.12 6.65
C ALA A 302 22.15 -12.35 6.76
N GLU A 303 21.60 -13.55 6.85
CA GLU A 303 22.34 -14.82 6.84
C GLU A 303 22.70 -15.25 5.42
N HIS A 304 21.84 -14.92 4.42
CA HIS A 304 22.02 -15.27 3.01
C HIS A 304 22.04 -14.02 2.09
N PRO A 305 23.01 -13.10 2.27
CA PRO A 305 22.99 -11.80 1.62
C PRO A 305 23.64 -11.80 0.23
N LEU A 306 24.34 -12.88 -0.17
CA LEU A 306 25.23 -12.90 -1.33
C LEU A 306 24.53 -13.24 -2.64
N ALA A 307 23.36 -13.90 -2.59
CA ALA A 307 22.54 -14.13 -3.77
C ALA A 307 22.11 -12.78 -4.37
N ARG A 308 22.52 -12.49 -5.58
CA ARG A 308 22.18 -11.22 -6.24
C ARG A 308 20.76 -11.28 -6.78
N GLN A 309 20.06 -10.16 -6.76
CA GLN A 309 18.71 -10.05 -7.31
C GLN A 309 18.65 -10.60 -8.74
N GLU A 310 19.63 -10.27 -9.58
CA GLU A 310 19.70 -10.70 -10.98
C GLU A 310 19.90 -12.21 -11.14
N ASP A 311 20.59 -12.85 -10.19
CA ASP A 311 20.74 -14.30 -10.16
C ASP A 311 19.40 -14.95 -9.81
N LEU A 312 18.73 -14.44 -8.80
CA LEU A 312 17.43 -14.92 -8.36
C LEU A 312 16.34 -14.72 -9.42
N GLU A 313 16.35 -13.60 -10.15
CA GLU A 313 15.41 -13.34 -11.26
C GLU A 313 15.61 -14.31 -12.43
N ARG A 314 16.86 -14.74 -12.68
CA ARG A 314 17.15 -15.73 -13.73
C ARG A 314 16.69 -17.13 -13.37
N THR A 315 16.68 -17.47 -12.10
CA THR A 315 16.25 -18.80 -11.61
C THR A 315 14.77 -18.89 -11.34
N ALA A 316 14.08 -17.76 -11.13
CA ALA A 316 12.63 -17.72 -10.98
C ALA A 316 11.95 -18.37 -12.20
N ARG A 317 11.04 -19.33 -11.95
CA ARG A 317 10.43 -20.22 -12.98
C ARG A 317 9.72 -19.51 -14.13
N ASN A 318 9.41 -18.23 -13.97
CA ASN A 318 8.86 -17.40 -15.03
C ASN A 318 9.89 -16.32 -15.38
N ALA A 319 10.64 -16.49 -16.44
CA ALA A 319 11.61 -15.52 -16.97
C ALA A 319 11.02 -14.12 -17.30
N GLN A 320 9.72 -13.92 -17.12
CA GLN A 320 9.00 -12.67 -17.29
C GLN A 320 8.47 -12.09 -15.97
N SER A 321 8.55 -12.82 -14.84
CA SER A 321 8.08 -12.35 -13.55
C SER A 321 9.25 -11.73 -12.75
N ARG A 322 9.02 -10.56 -12.20
CA ARG A 322 9.92 -9.93 -11.22
C ARG A 322 9.78 -10.66 -9.89
N LEU A 323 10.81 -10.62 -9.06
CA LEU A 323 10.74 -11.18 -7.71
C LEU A 323 9.75 -10.42 -6.80
N PHE A 324 9.46 -9.17 -7.15
CA PHE A 324 8.54 -8.27 -6.42
C PHE A 324 8.11 -7.12 -7.32
N GLY A 325 6.95 -6.52 -7.06
CA GLY A 325 6.49 -5.31 -7.72
C GLY A 325 7.09 -4.07 -7.05
N ALA A 326 6.57 -3.69 -5.91
CA ALA A 326 7.02 -2.51 -5.17
C ALA A 326 8.24 -2.81 -4.28
N GLN A 327 9.02 -1.76 -3.98
CA GLN A 327 10.11 -1.80 -3.02
C GLN A 327 9.78 -0.96 -1.79
N ILE A 328 10.21 -1.44 -0.61
CA ILE A 328 10.16 -0.71 0.66
C ILE A 328 11.59 -0.48 1.12
N ASN A 329 12.02 0.77 1.11
CA ASN A 329 13.38 1.17 1.44
C ASN A 329 13.40 1.97 2.73
N VAL A 330 14.06 1.44 3.78
CA VAL A 330 14.26 2.15 5.03
C VAL A 330 15.71 2.58 5.13
N VAL A 331 15.93 3.90 5.03
CA VAL A 331 17.26 4.53 5.01
C VAL A 331 17.51 5.22 6.36
N PRO A 332 18.12 4.51 7.33
CA PRO A 332 18.31 5.04 8.67
C PRO A 332 19.57 5.92 8.77
N PHE A 333 19.70 6.90 7.86
CA PHE A 333 20.84 7.84 7.85
C PHE A 333 20.37 9.24 8.20
N ASP A 334 21.26 9.97 8.88
CA ASP A 334 21.02 11.36 9.21
C ASP A 334 21.08 12.24 7.95
N ALA A 335 20.07 13.09 7.78
CA ALA A 335 20.01 14.01 6.65
C ALA A 335 20.80 15.33 6.92
N VAL A 336 21.39 15.47 8.11
CA VAL A 336 22.10 16.70 8.54
C VAL A 336 23.58 16.42 8.74
N LEU A 337 24.43 17.19 8.04
CA LEU A 337 25.88 17.08 8.14
C LEU A 337 26.46 18.33 8.81
N PRO A 338 27.20 18.21 9.93
CA PRO A 338 27.86 19.36 10.54
C PRO A 338 29.02 19.85 9.65
N LEU A 339 29.07 21.16 9.39
CA LEU A 339 30.10 21.81 8.57
C LEU A 339 31.20 22.50 9.41
N ALA A 340 31.02 22.64 10.72
CA ALA A 340 32.05 23.10 11.65
C ALA A 340 32.20 22.11 12.81
N ALA A 341 33.33 22.15 13.49
CA ALA A 341 33.50 21.43 14.75
C ALA A 341 32.55 22.03 15.80
N PRO A 342 31.97 21.21 16.71
CA PRO A 342 31.22 21.74 17.82
C PRO A 342 32.16 22.68 18.61
N SER A 343 31.88 23.98 18.54
CA SER A 343 32.66 24.95 19.31
C SER A 343 32.29 24.76 20.76
N LYS A 344 33.32 24.70 21.63
CA LYS A 344 33.12 24.85 23.07
C LYS A 344 32.90 26.32 23.46
N ASP A 345 32.73 27.17 22.45
CA ASP A 345 32.62 28.62 22.63
C ASP A 345 31.18 28.96 23.04
N GLU A 346 31.06 29.67 24.14
CA GLU A 346 29.77 30.10 24.76
C GLU A 346 29.04 31.16 23.91
N SER A 347 29.44 31.37 22.64
CA SER A 347 28.87 32.39 21.78
C SER A 347 27.45 32.13 21.29
N GLY A 348 26.90 30.93 21.55
CA GLY A 348 25.48 30.63 21.26
C GLY A 348 25.10 30.57 19.78
N PHE A 349 26.05 30.72 18.85
CA PHE A 349 25.75 30.58 17.43
C PHE A 349 25.63 29.10 17.04
N PRO A 350 24.57 28.74 16.26
CA PRO A 350 24.41 27.36 15.81
C PRO A 350 25.59 26.97 14.90
N VAL A 351 26.04 25.72 15.07
CA VAL A 351 27.09 25.16 14.21
C VAL A 351 26.56 25.10 12.78
N PRO A 352 27.27 25.67 11.77
CA PRO A 352 26.84 25.54 10.39
C PRO A 352 26.63 24.08 10.00
N THR A 353 25.48 23.80 9.44
CA THR A 353 25.09 22.45 9.00
C THR A 353 24.71 22.46 7.52
N ALA A 354 24.88 21.32 6.86
CA ALA A 354 24.27 21.07 5.55
C ALA A 354 23.15 20.04 5.71
N ARG A 355 22.00 20.34 5.12
CA ARG A 355 20.87 19.39 5.06
C ARG A 355 20.85 18.73 3.69
N ILE A 356 20.64 17.40 3.68
CA ILE A 356 20.55 16.61 2.45
C ILE A 356 19.08 16.48 2.05
N HIS A 357 18.76 16.88 0.83
CA HIS A 357 17.46 16.63 0.20
C HIS A 357 17.66 15.67 -0.96
N ASN A 358 16.97 14.52 -0.91
CA ASN A 358 17.01 13.56 -2.00
C ASN A 358 15.94 13.92 -3.05
N ILE A 359 16.37 14.08 -4.31
CA ILE A 359 15.48 14.48 -5.42
C ILE A 359 15.28 13.39 -6.46
N SER A 360 15.93 12.24 -6.32
CA SER A 360 15.79 11.10 -7.24
C SER A 360 16.08 9.79 -6.51
N ALA A 361 15.26 8.78 -6.77
CA ALA A 361 15.49 7.40 -6.33
C ALA A 361 16.27 6.56 -7.35
N GLY A 362 16.62 7.13 -8.51
CA GLY A 362 17.15 6.37 -9.64
C GLY A 362 16.04 5.75 -10.51
N PRO A 363 16.37 4.78 -11.37
CA PRO A 363 15.37 4.09 -12.20
C PRO A 363 14.35 3.35 -11.35
N VAL A 364 13.06 3.56 -11.64
CA VAL A 364 11.93 2.94 -10.94
C VAL A 364 11.26 1.93 -11.85
N ALA A 365 11.25 0.68 -11.41
CA ALA A 365 10.62 -0.41 -12.16
C ALA A 365 9.09 -0.45 -11.96
N ASP A 366 8.64 -0.29 -10.72
CA ASP A 366 7.24 -0.27 -10.31
C ASP A 366 6.98 0.93 -9.38
N ALA A 367 7.10 0.75 -8.08
CA ALA A 367 6.99 1.80 -7.07
C ALA A 367 8.04 1.59 -5.98
N THR A 368 8.59 2.66 -5.44
CA THR A 368 9.51 2.64 -4.30
C THR A 368 8.97 3.53 -3.20
N PHE A 369 8.84 2.97 -2.00
CA PHE A 369 8.40 3.65 -0.78
C PHE A 369 9.59 3.77 0.16
N THR A 370 10.13 4.97 0.31
CA THR A 370 11.35 5.21 1.08
C THR A 370 11.03 5.98 2.36
N LEU A 371 11.44 5.42 3.50
CA LEU A 371 11.44 6.11 4.79
C LEU A 371 12.88 6.49 5.12
N ARG A 372 13.16 7.79 5.12
CA ARG A 372 14.51 8.32 5.33
C ARG A 372 14.60 9.09 6.63
N GLY A 373 15.59 8.78 7.43
CA GLY A 373 15.88 9.46 8.69
C GLY A 373 16.04 8.50 9.86
N MET A 374 16.58 9.03 10.96
CA MET A 374 16.72 8.30 12.22
C MET A 374 15.72 8.83 13.24
N PRO A 375 14.68 8.06 13.57
CA PRO A 375 13.72 8.48 14.59
C PRO A 375 14.41 8.68 15.94
N GLY A 376 13.94 9.66 16.72
CA GLY A 376 14.45 9.91 18.08
C GLY A 376 15.74 10.74 18.18
N ARG A 377 16.31 11.20 17.05
CA ARG A 377 17.50 12.09 17.06
C ARG A 377 17.20 13.56 16.72
N GLY A 378 15.94 13.97 16.85
CA GLY A 378 15.52 15.35 16.57
C GLY A 378 15.32 15.68 15.08
N ASN A 379 15.51 14.69 14.21
CA ASN A 379 15.29 14.83 12.77
C ASN A 379 13.93 14.26 12.38
N SER A 380 13.23 14.93 11.45
CA SER A 380 12.00 14.40 10.88
C SER A 380 12.29 13.21 9.97
N ILE A 381 11.39 12.23 9.98
CA ILE A 381 11.42 11.14 8.99
C ILE A 381 10.73 11.66 7.73
N SER A 382 11.44 11.64 6.60
CA SER A 382 10.87 11.87 5.29
C SER A 382 10.30 10.57 4.73
N PHE A 383 9.05 10.60 4.26
CA PHE A 383 8.44 9.54 3.48
C PHE A 383 8.43 9.96 2.02
N GLU A 384 9.13 9.23 1.19
CA GLU A 384 9.30 9.50 -0.23
C GLU A 384 8.64 8.38 -1.03
N ILE A 385 7.82 8.72 -2.02
CA ILE A 385 7.17 7.76 -2.92
C ILE A 385 7.58 8.10 -4.34
N ASP A 386 8.20 7.15 -5.01
CA ASP A 386 8.58 7.22 -6.42
C ASP A 386 7.85 6.12 -7.19
N MET A 387 7.11 6.50 -8.22
CA MET A 387 6.34 5.56 -9.03
C MET A 387 6.68 5.67 -10.51
N ASN A 388 6.69 4.55 -11.21
CA ASN A 388 6.92 4.50 -12.64
C ASN A 388 5.76 5.17 -13.40
N PRO A 389 6.00 6.25 -14.17
CA PRO A 389 4.94 6.99 -14.86
C PRO A 389 4.23 6.17 -15.97
N ALA A 390 4.82 5.05 -16.41
CA ALA A 390 4.16 4.13 -17.33
C ALA A 390 3.10 3.24 -16.64
N LEU A 391 3.14 3.14 -15.32
CA LEU A 391 2.24 2.32 -14.50
C LEU A 391 1.28 3.17 -13.67
N TYR A 392 1.71 4.35 -13.20
CA TYR A 392 0.97 5.18 -12.25
C TYR A 392 0.87 6.62 -12.69
N THR A 393 -0.26 7.23 -12.35
CA THR A 393 -0.50 8.67 -12.54
C THR A 393 -0.12 9.46 -11.28
N ALA A 394 0.03 10.78 -11.42
CA ALA A 394 0.26 11.67 -10.28
C ALA A 394 -0.93 11.66 -9.30
N GLU A 395 -2.16 11.50 -9.80
CA GLU A 395 -3.36 11.43 -8.96
C GLU A 395 -3.41 10.15 -8.12
N GLU A 396 -2.97 9.01 -8.68
CA GLU A 396 -2.85 7.76 -7.93
C GLU A 396 -1.79 7.88 -6.84
N LEU A 397 -0.65 8.51 -7.14
CA LEU A 397 0.39 8.82 -6.16
C LEU A 397 -0.15 9.66 -5.00
N GLU A 398 -0.90 10.74 -5.29
CA GLU A 398 -1.50 11.60 -4.26
C GLU A 398 -2.49 10.82 -3.38
N ARG A 399 -3.30 9.94 -3.95
CA ARG A 399 -4.21 9.06 -3.19
C ARG A 399 -3.44 8.13 -2.24
N HIS A 400 -2.37 7.50 -2.71
CA HIS A 400 -1.54 6.67 -1.85
C HIS A 400 -0.87 7.46 -0.74
N ALA A 401 -0.37 8.67 -1.04
CA ALA A 401 0.23 9.54 -0.05
C ALA A 401 -0.78 10.00 1.02
N ALA A 402 -2.00 10.37 0.61
CA ALA A 402 -3.07 10.75 1.53
C ALA A 402 -3.43 9.59 2.48
N ARG A 403 -3.63 8.39 1.94
CA ARG A 403 -3.92 7.20 2.74
C ARG A 403 -2.79 6.84 3.70
N LEU A 404 -1.52 6.92 3.27
CA LEU A 404 -0.37 6.61 4.11
C LEU A 404 -0.19 7.61 5.25
N ARG A 405 -0.54 8.90 5.05
CA ARG A 405 -0.53 9.90 6.13
C ARG A 405 -1.52 9.56 7.27
N GLU A 406 -2.64 8.91 6.95
CA GLU A 406 -3.61 8.45 7.95
C GLU A 406 -3.29 7.03 8.45
N TRP A 407 -2.78 6.16 7.59
CA TRP A 407 -2.45 4.78 7.92
C TRP A 407 -1.34 4.65 8.95
N LEU A 408 -0.24 5.40 8.79
CA LEU A 408 0.92 5.27 9.69
C LEU A 408 0.59 5.60 11.16
N PRO A 409 -0.08 6.72 11.49
CA PRO A 409 -0.51 6.97 12.87
C PRO A 409 -1.54 5.95 13.37
N ALA A 410 -2.47 5.50 12.51
CA ALA A 410 -3.45 4.48 12.88
C ALA A 410 -2.77 3.13 13.16
N TYR A 411 -1.81 2.73 12.33
CA TYR A 411 -1.02 1.52 12.55
C TYR A 411 -0.23 1.59 13.87
N ALA A 412 0.42 2.73 14.13
CA ALA A 412 1.19 2.92 15.36
C ALA A 412 0.29 2.86 16.61
N ALA A 413 -0.89 3.44 16.56
CA ALA A 413 -1.86 3.39 17.66
C ALA A 413 -2.41 1.98 17.87
N GLU A 414 -2.78 1.29 16.79
CA GLU A 414 -3.28 -0.09 16.87
C GLU A 414 -2.20 -1.05 17.38
N ALA A 415 -0.96 -0.92 16.91
CA ALA A 415 0.15 -1.78 17.32
C ALA A 415 0.43 -1.75 18.83
N GLN A 416 0.03 -0.69 19.52
CA GLN A 416 0.21 -0.55 20.98
C GLN A 416 -0.95 -1.12 21.80
N ARG A 417 -2.03 -1.58 21.15
CA ARG A 417 -3.21 -2.14 21.84
C ARG A 417 -3.03 -3.61 22.17
N GLU A 418 -3.68 -4.07 23.22
CA GLU A 418 -3.82 -5.50 23.49
C GLU A 418 -4.70 -6.14 22.40
N GLY A 419 -4.24 -7.28 21.85
CA GLY A 419 -4.94 -7.95 20.75
C GLY A 419 -4.87 -7.20 19.41
N ALA A 420 -3.86 -6.36 19.21
CA ALA A 420 -3.62 -5.57 18.00
C ALA A 420 -3.73 -6.41 16.73
N SER A 421 -4.55 -5.96 15.78
CA SER A 421 -4.78 -6.68 14.53
C SER A 421 -4.84 -5.73 13.33
N LEU A 422 -4.22 -6.15 12.22
CA LEU A 422 -4.33 -5.46 10.93
C LEU A 422 -5.80 -5.33 10.47
N ASN A 423 -6.67 -6.24 10.88
CA ASN A 423 -8.09 -6.23 10.52
C ASN A 423 -8.85 -5.03 11.10
N ASN A 424 -8.34 -4.42 12.17
CA ASN A 424 -8.95 -3.24 12.80
C ASN A 424 -8.64 -1.93 12.08
N LEU A 425 -7.74 -1.96 11.09
CA LEU A 425 -7.30 -0.76 10.36
C LEU A 425 -8.14 -0.54 9.10
N GLY A 426 -8.63 0.69 8.91
CA GLY A 426 -9.27 1.13 7.67
C GLY A 426 -8.24 1.52 6.60
N LEU A 427 -8.58 1.35 5.32
CA LEU A 427 -7.74 1.81 4.19
C LEU A 427 -8.17 3.19 3.66
N ALA A 428 -9.46 3.49 3.77
CA ALA A 428 -10.01 4.75 3.25
C ALA A 428 -9.71 5.89 4.22
N THR A 429 -9.34 7.04 3.68
CA THR A 429 -9.20 8.29 4.42
C THR A 429 -10.58 8.81 4.88
N GLU A 430 -10.60 9.69 5.88
CA GLU A 430 -11.85 10.34 6.28
C GLU A 430 -12.50 11.12 5.14
N ALA A 431 -11.73 11.71 4.24
CA ALA A 431 -12.23 12.40 3.06
C ALA A 431 -12.90 11.42 2.07
N GLU A 432 -12.29 10.25 1.84
CA GLU A 432 -12.89 9.20 1.00
C GLU A 432 -14.16 8.63 1.64
N LEU A 433 -14.17 8.43 2.96
CA LEU A 433 -15.35 7.99 3.70
C LEU A 433 -16.48 9.02 3.66
N ALA A 434 -16.17 10.32 3.75
CA ALA A 434 -17.15 11.38 3.60
C ALA A 434 -17.78 11.35 2.20
N THR A 435 -16.96 11.23 1.15
CA THR A 435 -17.43 11.08 -0.23
C THR A 435 -18.32 9.84 -0.41
N LEU A 436 -17.91 8.69 0.16
CA LEU A 436 -18.73 7.48 0.13
C LEU A 436 -20.06 7.66 0.85
N ARG A 437 -20.06 8.34 2.00
CA ARG A 437 -21.30 8.67 2.73
C ARG A 437 -22.23 9.55 1.90
N GLU A 438 -21.68 10.56 1.20
CA GLU A 438 -22.47 11.41 0.29
C GLU A 438 -23.05 10.64 -0.89
N LEU A 439 -22.25 9.74 -1.49
CA LEU A 439 -22.69 8.92 -2.63
C LEU A 439 -23.70 7.84 -2.22
N THR A 440 -23.56 7.28 -1.02
CA THR A 440 -24.41 6.21 -0.51
C THR A 440 -25.59 6.71 0.33
N ALA A 441 -25.52 7.92 0.87
CA ALA A 441 -26.69 8.61 1.34
C ALA A 441 -27.41 9.17 0.12
N PRO A 442 -28.42 8.47 -0.46
CA PRO A 442 -29.32 9.15 -1.35
C PRO A 442 -29.78 10.36 -0.56
N ALA A 443 -29.84 11.53 -1.20
CA ALA A 443 -30.51 12.64 -0.60
C ALA A 443 -31.79 12.05 -0.01
N LEU A 444 -31.83 11.89 1.30
CA LEU A 444 -33.05 11.61 2.03
C LEU A 444 -33.86 12.87 1.80
N THR A 445 -34.39 12.99 0.60
CA THR A 445 -35.54 13.83 0.37
C THR A 445 -36.49 13.22 1.37
N GLU A 446 -36.67 13.91 2.51
CA GLU A 446 -37.79 13.64 3.38
C GLU A 446 -39.02 13.83 2.49
N HIS A 447 -39.37 12.76 1.79
CA HIS A 447 -40.72 12.67 1.30
C HIS A 447 -41.54 12.48 2.56
N PRO A 448 -42.34 13.48 3.00
CA PRO A 448 -43.25 13.27 4.08
C PRO A 448 -44.06 12.05 3.68
N LEU A 449 -43.81 10.92 4.38
CA LEU A 449 -44.56 9.70 4.15
C LEU A 449 -45.99 10.03 4.56
N GLU A 450 -46.81 10.34 3.56
CA GLU A 450 -48.24 10.58 3.72
C GLU A 450 -48.92 9.32 4.36
N TYR A 451 -48.23 8.18 4.25
CA TYR A 451 -48.67 6.90 4.77
C TYR A 451 -47.67 6.34 5.76
N LYS A 452 -48.13 5.99 6.95
CA LYS A 452 -47.32 5.35 7.99
C LYS A 452 -47.08 3.86 7.71
N THR A 453 -47.91 3.21 6.91
CA THR A 453 -47.84 1.77 6.61
C THR A 453 -48.14 1.47 5.14
N LEU A 454 -47.56 0.37 4.63
CA LEU A 454 -47.85 -0.14 3.29
C LEU A 454 -49.34 -0.43 3.09
N LEU A 455 -49.96 -1.03 4.13
CA LEU A 455 -51.39 -1.32 4.13
C LEU A 455 -52.26 -0.05 4.05
N GLY A 456 -51.87 1.03 4.74
CA GLY A 456 -52.54 2.32 4.66
C GLY A 456 -52.57 2.84 3.23
N ARG A 457 -51.41 2.86 2.57
CA ARG A 457 -51.32 3.27 1.15
C ARG A 457 -52.15 2.38 0.21
N PHE A 458 -52.13 1.06 0.44
CA PHE A 458 -52.97 0.14 -0.37
C PHE A 458 -54.45 0.43 -0.21
N ARG A 459 -54.94 0.62 1.02
CA ARG A 459 -56.34 0.94 1.31
C ARG A 459 -56.80 2.23 0.62
N ASP A 460 -55.95 3.25 0.63
CA ASP A 460 -56.26 4.52 -0.06
C ASP A 460 -56.30 4.34 -1.58
N ALA A 461 -55.39 3.50 -2.13
CA ALA A 461 -55.45 3.14 -3.56
C ALA A 461 -56.72 2.38 -3.91
N VAL A 462 -57.20 1.44 -3.06
CA VAL A 462 -58.45 0.73 -3.20
C VAL A 462 -59.63 1.71 -3.20
N ALA A 463 -59.65 2.67 -2.28
CA ALA A 463 -60.71 3.69 -2.16
C ALA A 463 -60.72 4.61 -3.38
N ALA A 464 -59.56 5.06 -3.87
CA ALA A 464 -59.45 6.00 -4.98
C ALA A 464 -59.71 5.34 -6.36
N HIS A 465 -59.29 4.08 -6.53
CA HIS A 465 -59.26 3.40 -7.83
C HIS A 465 -59.74 1.95 -7.76
N PRO A 466 -60.95 1.66 -7.21
CA PRO A 466 -61.39 0.30 -6.91
C PRO A 466 -61.44 -0.60 -8.17
N GLN A 467 -61.78 -0.06 -9.32
CA GLN A 467 -61.94 -0.79 -10.59
C GLN A 467 -60.65 -0.79 -11.45
N ALA A 468 -59.59 -0.08 -11.00
CA ALA A 468 -58.33 -0.12 -11.72
C ALA A 468 -57.65 -1.49 -11.54
N LEU A 469 -56.88 -1.91 -12.54
CA LEU A 469 -56.08 -3.13 -12.50
C LEU A 469 -54.99 -3.00 -11.44
N ALA A 470 -54.97 -3.92 -10.47
CA ALA A 470 -53.97 -3.99 -9.41
C ALA A 470 -52.93 -5.07 -9.68
N VAL A 471 -53.35 -6.21 -10.16
CA VAL A 471 -52.47 -7.35 -10.47
C VAL A 471 -52.84 -7.92 -11.83
N LEU A 472 -51.84 -8.12 -12.68
CA LEU A 472 -51.94 -8.86 -13.92
C LEU A 472 -51.08 -10.15 -13.75
N ASP A 473 -51.76 -11.29 -13.72
CA ASP A 473 -51.12 -12.58 -13.58
C ASP A 473 -51.05 -13.28 -14.93
N SER A 474 -49.84 -13.46 -15.45
CA SER A 474 -49.55 -14.17 -16.69
C SER A 474 -48.94 -15.55 -16.50
N ALA A 475 -48.96 -16.08 -15.28
CA ALA A 475 -48.36 -17.36 -14.98
C ALA A 475 -49.18 -18.52 -15.57
N PRO A 476 -48.56 -19.54 -16.22
CA PRO A 476 -49.26 -20.72 -16.73
C PRO A 476 -49.81 -21.53 -15.58
N ALA A 477 -50.87 -22.27 -15.82
CA ALA A 477 -51.38 -23.25 -14.85
C ALA A 477 -50.33 -24.36 -14.63
N PRO A 478 -50.26 -24.96 -13.43
CA PRO A 478 -49.34 -26.04 -13.18
C PRO A 478 -49.49 -27.18 -14.17
N GLY A 479 -48.44 -27.49 -14.94
CA GLY A 479 -48.41 -28.52 -15.97
C GLY A 479 -48.67 -28.05 -17.40
N GLU A 480 -48.87 -26.78 -17.63
CA GLU A 480 -49.10 -26.19 -18.95
C GLU A 480 -47.77 -25.74 -19.59
N VAL A 481 -47.47 -26.27 -20.78
CA VAL A 481 -46.28 -25.90 -21.54
C VAL A 481 -46.61 -24.63 -22.34
N LEU A 482 -45.93 -23.53 -22.05
CA LEU A 482 -46.09 -22.28 -22.80
C LEU A 482 -45.64 -22.48 -24.25
N THR A 483 -46.49 -22.14 -25.20
CA THR A 483 -46.14 -21.92 -26.60
C THR A 483 -46.12 -20.41 -26.87
N PRO A 484 -45.37 -19.92 -27.87
CA PRO A 484 -45.34 -18.48 -28.21
C PRO A 484 -46.70 -17.88 -28.59
N GLU A 485 -47.68 -18.71 -28.92
CA GLU A 485 -49.05 -18.32 -29.24
C GLU A 485 -49.94 -18.26 -28.01
N SER A 486 -49.69 -19.09 -26.99
CA SER A 486 -50.40 -19.04 -25.70
C SER A 486 -50.07 -17.82 -24.87
N ASP A 487 -48.87 -17.29 -25.00
CA ASP A 487 -48.38 -16.08 -24.26
C ASP A 487 -49.25 -14.83 -24.49
N ARG A 488 -49.93 -14.74 -25.65
CA ARG A 488 -50.86 -13.62 -25.98
C ARG A 488 -52.27 -13.83 -25.48
N ALA A 489 -52.72 -15.07 -25.29
CA ALA A 489 -54.08 -15.41 -24.86
C ALA A 489 -54.26 -15.37 -23.34
N TYR A 490 -53.21 -15.63 -22.55
CA TYR A 490 -53.24 -15.67 -21.09
C TYR A 490 -53.25 -14.32 -20.39
N ALA A 491 -53.05 -13.23 -21.10
CA ALA A 491 -52.85 -11.90 -20.51
C ALA A 491 -54.09 -11.34 -19.75
N PHE A 492 -55.26 -11.96 -19.83
CA PHE A 492 -56.48 -11.33 -19.32
C PHE A 492 -57.34 -12.18 -18.40
N ASP A 493 -57.13 -13.48 -18.27
CA ASP A 493 -58.01 -14.36 -17.46
C ASP A 493 -57.72 -14.36 -15.95
N ARG A 494 -56.63 -13.75 -15.49
CA ARG A 494 -56.23 -13.70 -14.07
C ARG A 494 -55.85 -12.32 -13.60
N ALA A 495 -56.57 -11.32 -14.08
CA ALA A 495 -56.39 -9.95 -13.59
C ALA A 495 -57.26 -9.71 -12.36
N LEU A 496 -56.68 -8.98 -11.39
CA LEU A 496 -57.42 -8.52 -10.19
C LEU A 496 -57.46 -7.00 -10.21
N THR A 497 -58.62 -6.43 -10.01
CA THR A 497 -58.77 -5.03 -9.65
C THR A 497 -58.35 -4.79 -8.21
N TYR A 498 -58.12 -3.52 -7.83
CA TYR A 498 -57.84 -3.18 -6.43
C TYR A 498 -58.95 -3.64 -5.49
N ALA A 499 -60.21 -3.51 -5.87
CA ALA A 499 -61.36 -3.97 -5.07
C ALA A 499 -61.36 -5.50 -4.88
N GLU A 500 -61.12 -6.28 -5.91
CA GLU A 500 -61.08 -7.74 -5.86
C GLU A 500 -59.87 -8.22 -5.06
N LEU A 501 -58.72 -7.58 -5.22
CA LEU A 501 -57.53 -7.91 -4.39
C LEU A 501 -57.80 -7.62 -2.91
N ASP A 502 -58.41 -6.51 -2.55
CA ASP A 502 -58.76 -6.14 -1.18
C ASP A 502 -59.79 -7.12 -0.60
N GLU A 503 -60.86 -7.47 -1.33
CA GLU A 503 -61.86 -8.41 -0.89
C GLU A 503 -61.28 -9.79 -0.59
N ARG A 504 -60.44 -10.32 -1.49
CA ARG A 504 -59.78 -11.61 -1.32
C ARG A 504 -58.79 -11.58 -0.19
N ALA A 505 -58.01 -10.51 -0.07
CA ALA A 505 -57.02 -10.34 0.99
C ALA A 505 -57.70 -10.28 2.39
N ARG A 506 -58.83 -9.56 2.53
CA ARG A 506 -59.59 -9.50 3.78
C ARG A 506 -60.25 -10.84 4.10
N ALA A 507 -60.78 -11.56 3.13
CA ALA A 507 -61.34 -12.88 3.34
C ALA A 507 -60.28 -13.86 3.86
N LEU A 508 -59.10 -13.86 3.25
CA LEU A 508 -57.98 -14.68 3.74
C LEU A 508 -57.43 -14.20 5.09
N ALA A 509 -57.42 -12.89 5.37
CA ALA A 509 -57.04 -12.37 6.67
C ALA A 509 -57.95 -12.87 7.80
N ALA A 510 -59.27 -12.95 7.55
CA ALA A 510 -60.23 -13.51 8.50
C ALA A 510 -59.92 -14.98 8.75
N GLN A 511 -59.62 -15.76 7.71
CA GLN A 511 -59.23 -17.18 7.84
C GLN A 511 -57.92 -17.34 8.61
N LEU A 512 -56.93 -16.50 8.39
CA LEU A 512 -55.68 -16.51 9.14
C LEU A 512 -55.90 -16.33 10.64
N LEU A 513 -56.78 -15.38 11.02
CA LEU A 513 -57.15 -15.15 12.40
C LEU A 513 -57.91 -16.39 13.00
N ASP A 514 -58.77 -17.03 12.22
CA ASP A 514 -59.46 -18.28 12.61
C ASP A 514 -58.48 -19.44 12.77
N TRP A 515 -57.39 -19.50 11.96
CA TRP A 515 -56.32 -20.49 12.12
C TRP A 515 -55.35 -20.15 13.27
N GLY A 516 -55.60 -19.08 14.02
CA GLY A 516 -54.89 -18.75 15.24
C GLY A 516 -53.74 -17.75 15.04
N VAL A 517 -53.52 -17.24 13.86
CA VAL A 517 -52.49 -16.20 13.59
C VAL A 517 -52.81 -14.94 14.42
N ARG A 518 -51.83 -14.40 15.09
CA ARG A 518 -51.92 -13.17 15.90
C ARG A 518 -51.06 -12.06 15.27
N PRO A 519 -51.33 -10.78 15.61
CA PRO A 519 -50.46 -9.69 15.24
C PRO A 519 -49.02 -9.96 15.70
N SER A 520 -48.07 -9.69 14.81
CA SER A 520 -46.63 -9.95 14.93
C SER A 520 -46.17 -11.40 14.75
N ASP A 521 -47.07 -12.37 14.62
CA ASP A 521 -46.69 -13.76 14.29
C ASP A 521 -45.97 -13.79 12.93
N ALA A 522 -44.94 -14.63 12.82
CA ALA A 522 -44.32 -14.97 11.55
C ALA A 522 -45.09 -16.09 10.84
N VAL A 523 -45.37 -15.90 9.57
CA VAL A 523 -46.08 -16.84 8.71
C VAL A 523 -45.29 -17.09 7.43
N GLY A 524 -44.95 -18.34 7.19
CA GLY A 524 -44.27 -18.74 5.95
C GLY A 524 -45.20 -18.61 4.74
N LEU A 525 -44.67 -18.12 3.62
CA LEU A 525 -45.42 -17.97 2.37
C LEU A 525 -44.70 -18.71 1.24
N ARG A 526 -45.19 -19.91 0.92
CA ARG A 526 -44.64 -20.82 -0.11
C ARG A 526 -45.59 -20.91 -1.29
N VAL A 527 -45.58 -19.87 -2.11
CA VAL A 527 -46.45 -19.76 -3.27
C VAL A 527 -45.66 -19.31 -4.52
N HIS A 528 -46.12 -19.72 -5.68
CA HIS A 528 -45.56 -19.23 -6.93
C HIS A 528 -45.87 -17.74 -7.12
N ARG A 529 -45.09 -17.08 -7.96
CA ARG A 529 -45.37 -15.70 -8.36
C ARG A 529 -46.71 -15.66 -9.09
N GLY A 530 -47.56 -14.71 -8.70
CA GLY A 530 -48.88 -14.54 -9.31
C GLY A 530 -49.86 -13.83 -8.38
N ALA A 531 -51.13 -13.79 -8.74
CA ALA A 531 -52.17 -13.07 -8.01
C ALA A 531 -52.34 -13.56 -6.57
N GLU A 532 -52.22 -14.87 -6.34
CA GLU A 532 -52.35 -15.49 -4.99
C GLU A 532 -51.25 -15.00 -4.02
N GLN A 533 -50.05 -14.73 -4.56
CA GLN A 533 -48.96 -14.17 -3.73
C GLN A 533 -49.34 -12.80 -3.16
N TYR A 534 -49.92 -11.91 -4.01
CA TYR A 534 -50.33 -10.60 -3.54
C TYR A 534 -51.53 -10.67 -2.59
N VAL A 535 -52.50 -11.56 -2.85
CA VAL A 535 -53.59 -11.79 -1.93
C VAL A 535 -53.09 -12.22 -0.55
N ALA A 536 -52.14 -13.16 -0.52
CA ALA A 536 -51.53 -13.63 0.74
C ALA A 536 -50.75 -12.52 1.44
N LEU A 537 -49.91 -11.73 0.71
CA LEU A 537 -49.15 -10.64 1.26
C LEU A 537 -50.06 -9.61 1.95
N TYR A 538 -51.10 -9.15 1.29
CA TYR A 538 -52.02 -8.16 1.87
C TYR A 538 -52.88 -8.80 2.98
N ALA A 539 -53.23 -10.06 2.87
CA ALA A 539 -53.93 -10.78 3.96
C ALA A 539 -53.11 -10.81 5.24
N LEU A 540 -51.84 -11.14 5.15
CA LEU A 540 -50.93 -11.14 6.29
C LEU A 540 -50.77 -9.74 6.89
N LEU A 541 -50.67 -8.70 6.04
CA LEU A 541 -50.65 -7.32 6.51
C LEU A 541 -51.96 -6.91 7.19
N TYR A 542 -53.13 -7.36 6.71
CA TYR A 542 -54.42 -7.16 7.37
C TYR A 542 -54.51 -7.87 8.71
N ALA A 543 -53.96 -9.08 8.84
CA ALA A 543 -53.87 -9.84 10.09
C ALA A 543 -52.83 -9.22 11.07
N GLY A 544 -52.01 -8.28 10.63
CA GLY A 544 -50.90 -7.70 11.39
C GLY A 544 -49.71 -8.67 11.53
N ALA A 545 -49.64 -9.69 10.70
CA ALA A 545 -48.60 -10.71 10.72
C ALA A 545 -47.39 -10.33 9.85
N THR A 546 -46.26 -10.97 10.10
CA THR A 546 -45.04 -10.87 9.32
C THR A 546 -44.96 -12.05 8.33
N TYR A 547 -44.75 -11.79 7.05
CA TYR A 547 -44.53 -12.85 6.07
C TYR A 547 -43.08 -13.25 5.95
N VAL A 548 -42.83 -14.57 5.85
CA VAL A 548 -41.54 -15.16 5.59
C VAL A 548 -41.56 -15.81 4.21
N PRO A 549 -40.86 -15.26 3.20
CA PRO A 549 -40.93 -15.82 1.86
C PRO A 549 -40.18 -17.14 1.76
N VAL A 550 -40.85 -18.15 1.25
CA VAL A 550 -40.30 -19.49 1.02
C VAL A 550 -40.46 -19.84 -0.46
N LEU A 551 -39.36 -20.15 -1.14
CA LEU A 551 -39.44 -20.53 -2.56
C LEU A 551 -40.16 -21.86 -2.72
N PRO A 552 -41.07 -22.00 -3.71
CA PRO A 552 -41.87 -23.21 -3.91
C PRO A 552 -41.05 -24.48 -4.12
N ASP A 553 -39.90 -24.36 -4.79
CA ASP A 553 -39.06 -25.49 -5.21
C ASP A 553 -38.05 -25.95 -4.13
N LEU A 554 -38.07 -25.34 -2.96
CA LEU A 554 -37.15 -25.73 -1.88
C LEU A 554 -37.52 -27.12 -1.32
N PRO A 555 -36.52 -27.98 -1.00
CA PRO A 555 -36.71 -29.22 -0.31
C PRO A 555 -37.40 -29.00 1.05
N ALA A 556 -38.26 -29.96 1.47
CA ALA A 556 -39.01 -29.87 2.70
C ALA A 556 -38.12 -29.68 3.96
N GLU A 557 -36.95 -30.32 4.00
CA GLU A 557 -35.98 -30.19 5.06
C GLU A 557 -35.48 -28.72 5.19
N ARG A 558 -35.21 -28.07 4.06
CA ARG A 558 -34.79 -26.65 4.06
C ARG A 558 -35.92 -25.72 4.48
N VAL A 559 -37.15 -26.03 4.05
CA VAL A 559 -38.33 -25.26 4.47
C VAL A 559 -38.52 -25.39 5.98
N GLY A 560 -38.38 -26.59 6.55
CA GLY A 560 -38.45 -26.83 8.00
C GLY A 560 -37.47 -25.94 8.78
N VAL A 561 -36.20 -25.91 8.36
CA VAL A 561 -35.17 -25.08 9.00
C VAL A 561 -35.54 -23.58 8.91
N MET A 562 -36.04 -23.09 7.76
CA MET A 562 -36.46 -21.69 7.63
C MET A 562 -37.65 -21.32 8.51
N MET A 563 -38.61 -22.26 8.66
CA MET A 563 -39.78 -22.07 9.51
C MET A 563 -39.40 -22.03 11.00
N GLU A 564 -38.49 -22.93 11.41
CA GLU A 564 -37.98 -22.99 12.79
C GLU A 564 -37.15 -21.73 13.12
N ASP A 565 -36.22 -21.35 12.24
CA ASP A 565 -35.32 -20.21 12.43
C ASP A 565 -36.09 -18.87 12.53
N ALA A 566 -37.18 -18.75 11.76
CA ALA A 566 -38.05 -17.58 11.77
C ALA A 566 -39.21 -17.68 12.78
N GLU A 567 -39.27 -18.72 13.60
CA GLU A 567 -40.35 -18.98 14.56
C GLU A 567 -41.76 -18.90 13.93
N CYS A 568 -41.91 -19.39 12.70
CA CYS A 568 -43.16 -19.32 11.98
C CYS A 568 -44.24 -20.20 12.62
N SER A 569 -45.41 -19.63 12.91
CA SER A 569 -46.56 -20.35 13.44
C SER A 569 -47.31 -21.18 12.40
N LEU A 570 -47.20 -20.78 11.11
CA LEU A 570 -47.97 -21.35 10.02
C LEU A 570 -47.20 -21.20 8.71
N LEU A 571 -47.40 -22.14 7.75
CA LEU A 571 -46.97 -22.02 6.37
C LEU A 571 -48.18 -21.97 5.44
N LEU A 572 -48.35 -20.92 4.68
CA LEU A 572 -49.29 -20.86 3.55
C LEU A 572 -48.62 -21.43 2.30
N HIS A 573 -49.27 -22.43 1.67
CA HIS A 573 -48.67 -23.10 0.52
C HIS A 573 -49.68 -23.49 -0.54
N GLY A 574 -49.18 -23.75 -1.72
CA GLY A 574 -49.94 -24.30 -2.85
C GLY A 574 -51.05 -23.42 -3.42
N PRO A 575 -51.74 -23.91 -4.43
CA PRO A 575 -52.92 -23.25 -4.96
C PRO A 575 -54.02 -23.13 -3.92
N GLY A 576 -54.65 -21.94 -3.83
CA GLY A 576 -55.70 -21.70 -2.85
C GLY A 576 -55.20 -21.46 -1.40
N LEU A 577 -53.88 -21.25 -1.21
CA LEU A 577 -53.28 -20.77 0.04
C LEU A 577 -53.68 -21.63 1.26
N GLN A 578 -53.42 -22.93 1.19
CA GLN A 578 -53.73 -23.87 2.27
C GLN A 578 -52.77 -23.67 3.45
N PRO A 579 -53.26 -23.72 4.68
CA PRO A 579 -52.40 -23.66 5.86
C PRO A 579 -51.73 -25.03 6.09
N LEU A 580 -50.46 -24.99 6.52
CA LEU A 580 -49.74 -26.12 7.05
C LEU A 580 -49.12 -25.67 8.36
N SER A 581 -49.41 -26.37 9.45
CA SER A 581 -48.84 -26.05 10.77
C SER A 581 -47.35 -26.39 10.82
N ALA A 582 -46.61 -25.76 11.72
CA ALA A 582 -45.20 -26.08 11.95
C ALA A 582 -44.98 -27.55 12.35
N GLU A 583 -45.97 -28.16 13.06
CA GLU A 583 -45.95 -29.57 13.46
C GLU A 583 -46.12 -30.54 12.28
N GLU A 584 -46.91 -30.15 11.29
CA GLU A 584 -47.13 -30.96 10.07
C GLU A 584 -45.94 -30.88 9.10
N LEU A 585 -45.14 -29.81 9.15
CA LEU A 585 -43.92 -29.68 8.36
C LEU A 585 -42.78 -30.54 8.86
N ASN A 586 -42.76 -30.87 10.16
CA ASN A 586 -41.70 -31.65 10.79
C ASN A 586 -42.33 -32.88 11.49
N PRO A 587 -42.83 -33.91 10.76
CA PRO A 587 -43.24 -35.12 11.37
C PRO A 587 -42.06 -35.77 12.05
N GLN A 588 -42.07 -35.78 13.36
CA GLN A 588 -41.01 -36.23 14.25
C GLN A 588 -40.36 -37.54 13.80
N GLU A 589 -39.06 -37.47 13.42
CA GLU A 589 -38.10 -38.50 13.80
C GLU A 589 -37.15 -37.91 14.85
N PRO A 590 -37.21 -38.37 16.09
CA PRO A 590 -36.20 -38.03 17.08
C PRO A 590 -34.97 -38.90 16.81
N GLN A 591 -33.94 -38.36 16.18
CA GLN A 591 -32.57 -38.87 16.12
C GLN A 591 -31.89 -38.60 14.76
N ARG A 592 -31.35 -37.41 14.54
CA ARG A 592 -30.21 -37.20 13.64
C ARG A 592 -29.46 -35.86 13.90
N HIS A 593 -29.28 -35.51 15.18
CA HIS A 593 -28.28 -34.51 15.54
C HIS A 593 -27.01 -35.17 16.11
N ALA A 594 -26.42 -36.10 15.37
CA ALA A 594 -25.10 -36.63 15.70
C ALA A 594 -24.44 -37.05 14.40
N ASN A 595 -23.85 -36.09 13.67
CA ASN A 595 -22.77 -36.31 12.72
C ASN A 595 -22.79 -35.20 11.62
N LEU A 596 -22.41 -33.97 12.00
CA LEU A 596 -21.79 -33.05 11.05
C LEU A 596 -20.28 -33.15 11.30
N PRO A 597 -19.47 -33.53 10.31
CA PRO A 597 -18.01 -33.44 10.43
C PRO A 597 -17.60 -31.95 10.49
N GLN A 598 -16.62 -31.70 11.36
CA GLN A 598 -15.94 -30.44 11.59
C GLN A 598 -15.21 -29.95 10.33
#